data_8c8a7e0dbeb308f20b4538b7b08e278d
#
_entry.id   8c8a7e0dbeb308f20b4538b7b08e278d
#
_cell.length_a   1.000
_cell.length_b   1.000
_cell.length_c   1.000
_cell.angle_alpha   90.00
_cell.angle_beta   90.00
_cell.angle_gamma   90.00
#
_symmetry.space_group_name_H-M   'P 1'
#
loop_
_entity.id
_entity.type
_entity.pdbx_description
1 polymer ?
#
loop_
_entity_poly.entity_id
_entity_poly.type
_entity_poly.pdbx_seq_one_letter_code
_entity_poly.pdbx_strand_id
1 'polypeptide(L)'
;MTSVQEKTTAEIARQLILGRDLDVAFLIEKKDPATLYFALHSRKDLAPTSAVVRLIQGIYATEPEKSRVLVRNRIYTTAPLTTMDRGMIQVAAKRASEIHGNSELFEIPEKQVDLSETLNGLTSALEYENHPRSTLAGCDDKAWMAFAVQLTRPIQVSRESQPALFLSNRPVAAVLVSKTGELLEWALNTNAVNKTLHAELNLVQSFYRKFKTKLPAGSKLFTTLKPCKMCAAMLFDAAEDMRNFKVALEVIYGEDDPGPNARNTALENFQRQL
;
A
#
# COMPACT_ATOMS: atom_id res chain seq x y z
N MET A 1 -9.03 31.29 10.61
CA MET A 1 -9.82 30.09 10.20
C MET A 1 -9.10 28.78 10.48
N THR A 2 -7.78 28.74 10.57
CA THR A 2 -6.98 27.56 10.90
C THR A 2 -7.22 26.97 12.29
N SER A 3 -7.42 27.80 13.31
CA SER A 3 -7.46 27.33 14.69
C SER A 3 -8.67 26.44 15.06
N VAL A 4 -9.86 26.71 14.54
CA VAL A 4 -11.08 25.92 14.88
C VAL A 4 -11.03 24.55 14.22
N GLN A 5 -10.62 24.47 12.95
CA GLN A 5 -10.52 23.18 12.25
C GLN A 5 -9.41 22.28 12.85
N GLU A 6 -8.29 22.86 13.27
CA GLU A 6 -7.20 22.12 13.92
C GLU A 6 -7.64 21.56 15.27
N LYS A 7 -8.34 22.33 16.08
CA LYS A 7 -8.87 21.90 17.38
C LYS A 7 -9.90 20.78 17.23
N THR A 8 -10.81 20.90 16.27
CA THR A 8 -11.80 19.86 15.95
C THR A 8 -11.17 18.54 15.57
N THR A 9 -10.17 18.57 14.66
CA THR A 9 -9.50 17.35 14.22
C THR A 9 -8.69 16.68 15.31
N ALA A 10 -8.06 17.44 16.21
CA ALA A 10 -7.35 16.94 17.36
C ALA A 10 -8.29 16.25 18.36
N GLU A 11 -9.49 16.81 18.58
CA GLU A 11 -10.48 16.18 19.50
C GLU A 11 -11.03 14.86 18.92
N ILE A 12 -11.38 14.83 17.62
CA ILE A 12 -11.79 13.58 16.96
C ILE A 12 -10.69 12.51 17.12
N ALA A 13 -9.44 12.86 16.84
CA ALA A 13 -8.32 11.92 17.00
C ALA A 13 -8.21 11.41 18.44
N ARG A 14 -8.29 12.30 19.44
CA ARG A 14 -8.21 11.94 20.86
C ARG A 14 -9.30 10.94 21.25
N GLN A 15 -10.54 11.16 20.80
CA GLN A 15 -11.65 10.27 21.11
C GLN A 15 -11.52 8.91 20.42
N LEU A 16 -11.07 8.86 19.16
CA LEU A 16 -10.87 7.61 18.43
C LEU A 16 -9.76 6.76 19.07
N ILE A 17 -8.69 7.38 19.56
CA ILE A 17 -7.56 6.67 20.19
C ILE A 17 -7.91 6.24 21.63
N LEU A 18 -8.73 7.00 22.34
CA LEU A 18 -9.11 6.74 23.75
C LEU A 18 -7.92 6.46 24.68
N GLY A 19 -6.84 7.21 24.54
CA GLY A 19 -5.62 7.06 25.37
C GLY A 19 -4.76 5.83 25.05
N ARG A 20 -5.10 5.05 24.01
CA ARG A 20 -4.28 3.93 23.55
C ARG A 20 -3.04 4.41 22.77
N ASP A 21 -1.96 3.62 22.79
CA ASP A 21 -0.74 3.88 22.01
C ASP A 21 -0.95 3.50 20.52
N LEU A 22 -1.81 4.26 19.86
CA LEU A 22 -2.22 4.05 18.47
C LEU A 22 -2.08 5.35 17.69
N ASP A 23 -1.78 5.20 16.42
CA ASP A 23 -2.00 6.25 15.44
C ASP A 23 -3.38 6.09 14.80
N VAL A 24 -3.98 7.21 14.45
CA VAL A 24 -5.25 7.24 13.73
C VAL A 24 -5.10 8.05 12.44
N ALA A 25 -5.74 7.57 11.39
CA ALA A 25 -6.04 8.36 10.20
C ALA A 25 -7.55 8.35 9.97
N PHE A 26 -8.11 9.49 9.60
CA PHE A 26 -9.54 9.62 9.35
C PHE A 26 -9.87 10.66 8.27
N LEU A 27 -11.06 10.55 7.72
CA LEU A 27 -11.69 11.58 6.92
C LEU A 27 -13.17 11.70 7.24
N ILE A 28 -13.74 12.89 7.03
CA ILE A 28 -15.17 13.15 7.12
C ILE A 28 -15.71 13.27 5.71
N GLU A 29 -16.81 12.59 5.42
CA GLU A 29 -17.43 12.66 4.10
C GLU A 29 -18.07 14.05 3.89
N LYS A 30 -17.68 14.74 2.82
CA LYS A 30 -18.21 16.10 2.55
C LYS A 30 -19.70 16.15 2.20
N LYS A 31 -20.20 15.09 1.56
CA LYS A 31 -21.60 15.00 1.14
C LYS A 31 -22.51 14.53 2.27
N ASP A 32 -21.94 13.81 3.22
CA ASP A 32 -22.58 13.33 4.43
C ASP A 32 -21.67 13.58 5.64
N PRO A 33 -21.65 14.82 6.19
CA PRO A 33 -20.76 15.20 7.29
C PRO A 33 -21.02 14.40 8.58
N ALA A 34 -22.14 13.69 8.67
CA ALA A 34 -22.43 12.78 9.78
C ALA A 34 -21.64 11.47 9.70
N THR A 35 -20.95 11.20 8.57
CA THR A 35 -20.17 9.98 8.39
C THR A 35 -18.67 10.25 8.49
N LEU A 36 -18.01 9.54 9.41
CA LEU A 36 -16.58 9.52 9.65
C LEU A 36 -16.02 8.14 9.29
N TYR A 37 -15.02 8.10 8.42
CA TYR A 37 -14.22 6.91 8.13
C TYR A 37 -12.88 7.03 8.84
N PHE A 38 -12.45 5.99 9.55
CA PHE A 38 -11.18 6.00 10.24
C PHE A 38 -10.48 4.63 10.21
N ALA A 39 -9.18 4.63 10.45
CA ALA A 39 -8.39 3.44 10.70
C ALA A 39 -7.35 3.71 11.80
N LEU A 40 -7.12 2.70 12.62
CA LEU A 40 -6.16 2.69 13.70
C LEU A 40 -4.94 1.83 13.33
N HIS A 41 -3.77 2.18 13.85
CA HIS A 41 -2.56 1.41 13.67
C HIS A 41 -1.72 1.47 14.94
N SER A 42 -1.23 0.33 15.41
CA SER A 42 -0.33 0.28 16.57
C SER A 42 1.06 0.80 16.20
N ARG A 43 1.60 1.73 16.99
CA ARG A 43 2.97 2.23 16.82
C ARG A 43 4.03 1.15 16.99
N LYS A 44 3.69 0.05 17.65
CA LYS A 44 4.56 -1.11 17.89
C LYS A 44 4.51 -2.15 16.77
N ASP A 45 3.53 -2.02 15.87
CA ASP A 45 3.39 -2.94 14.74
C ASP A 45 4.41 -2.57 13.65
N LEU A 46 5.26 -3.53 13.29
CA LEU A 46 6.25 -3.39 12.23
C LEU A 46 5.68 -3.75 10.84
N ALA A 47 4.38 -4.00 10.76
CA ALA A 47 3.73 -4.30 9.49
C ALA A 47 3.99 -3.18 8.46
N PRO A 48 4.15 -3.54 7.17
CA PRO A 48 4.28 -2.57 6.09
C PRO A 48 2.93 -1.93 5.80
N THR A 49 2.44 -1.19 6.76
CA THR A 49 1.16 -0.47 6.75
C THR A 49 1.22 0.69 7.75
N SER A 50 0.23 1.54 7.71
CA SER A 50 0.02 2.66 8.64
C SER A 50 -1.47 2.90 8.79
N ALA A 51 -1.86 3.78 9.68
CA ALA A 51 -3.26 4.22 9.76
C ALA A 51 -3.75 4.83 8.43
N VAL A 52 -2.92 5.61 7.73
CA VAL A 52 -3.23 6.22 6.42
C VAL A 52 -3.41 5.15 5.35
N VAL A 53 -2.49 4.18 5.28
CA VAL A 53 -2.57 3.07 4.31
C VAL A 53 -3.83 2.25 4.56
N ARG A 54 -4.11 1.88 5.81
CA ARG A 54 -5.31 1.12 6.19
C ARG A 54 -6.59 1.86 5.83
N LEU A 55 -6.66 3.16 6.11
CA LEU A 55 -7.81 3.99 5.76
C LEU A 55 -8.06 3.98 4.24
N ILE A 56 -7.04 4.26 3.44
CA ILE A 56 -7.19 4.33 1.97
C ILE A 56 -7.56 2.96 1.40
N GLN A 57 -6.84 1.91 1.78
CA GLN A 57 -7.12 0.54 1.31
C GLN A 57 -8.50 0.06 1.78
N GLY A 58 -8.88 0.37 3.01
CA GLY A 58 -10.18 0.05 3.58
C GLY A 58 -11.33 0.72 2.81
N ILE A 59 -11.20 2.00 2.48
CA ILE A 59 -12.20 2.72 1.66
C ILE A 59 -12.39 2.05 0.30
N TYR A 60 -11.29 1.68 -0.40
CA TYR A 60 -11.41 0.99 -1.68
C TYR A 60 -12.03 -0.41 -1.57
N ALA A 61 -11.92 -1.04 -0.41
CA ALA A 61 -12.49 -2.35 -0.15
C ALA A 61 -13.98 -2.31 0.23
N THR A 62 -14.36 -1.38 1.10
CA THR A 62 -15.72 -1.32 1.68
C THR A 62 -16.67 -0.43 0.89
N GLU A 63 -16.15 0.58 0.20
CA GLU A 63 -16.91 1.57 -0.56
C GLU A 63 -16.43 1.69 -2.02
N PRO A 64 -16.38 0.60 -2.79
CA PRO A 64 -15.74 0.59 -4.11
C PRO A 64 -16.33 1.62 -5.07
N GLU A 65 -17.65 1.85 -5.03
CA GLU A 65 -18.34 2.81 -5.89
C GLU A 65 -18.04 4.27 -5.52
N LYS A 66 -17.91 4.57 -4.22
CA LYS A 66 -17.66 5.91 -3.70
C LYS A 66 -16.18 6.21 -3.46
N SER A 67 -15.33 5.20 -3.49
CA SER A 67 -13.92 5.29 -3.09
C SER A 67 -13.19 6.49 -3.70
N ARG A 68 -13.35 6.70 -5.01
CA ARG A 68 -12.71 7.83 -5.72
C ARG A 68 -13.16 9.22 -5.22
N VAL A 69 -14.37 9.32 -4.68
CA VAL A 69 -14.89 10.57 -4.13
C VAL A 69 -14.42 10.71 -2.69
N LEU A 70 -14.51 9.66 -1.90
CA LEU A 70 -14.11 9.63 -0.50
C LEU A 70 -12.64 9.98 -0.32
N VAL A 71 -11.73 9.33 -1.05
CA VAL A 71 -10.28 9.60 -0.95
C VAL A 71 -9.84 10.97 -1.48
N ARG A 72 -10.75 11.75 -2.07
CA ARG A 72 -10.52 13.17 -2.40
C ARG A 72 -10.78 14.11 -1.22
N ASN A 73 -11.48 13.65 -0.19
CA ASN A 73 -11.59 14.39 1.05
C ASN A 73 -10.21 14.47 1.72
N ARG A 74 -10.06 15.46 2.60
CA ARG A 74 -8.80 15.59 3.34
C ARG A 74 -8.70 14.46 4.35
N ILE A 75 -7.58 13.75 4.33
CA ILE A 75 -7.21 12.75 5.34
C ILE A 75 -6.47 13.48 6.44
N TYR A 76 -6.84 13.25 7.69
CA TYR A 76 -6.17 13.74 8.89
C TYR A 76 -5.47 12.56 9.57
N THR A 77 -4.26 12.77 10.08
CA THR A 77 -3.49 11.72 10.77
C THR A 77 -2.74 12.28 11.97
N THR A 78 -2.61 11.47 13.03
CA THR A 78 -1.82 11.79 14.23
C THR A 78 -0.33 11.48 14.08
N ALA A 79 0.03 10.60 13.14
CA ALA A 79 1.42 10.26 12.87
C ALA A 79 2.03 11.17 11.80
N PRO A 80 3.33 11.46 11.86
CA PRO A 80 4.07 12.01 10.75
C PRO A 80 3.95 11.11 9.52
N LEU A 81 3.74 11.71 8.35
CA LEU A 81 3.61 10.95 7.10
C LEU A 81 4.93 10.28 6.71
N THR A 82 4.92 8.97 6.63
CA THR A 82 6.05 8.15 6.17
C THR A 82 6.22 8.26 4.64
N THR A 83 7.29 7.66 4.10
CA THR A 83 7.48 7.54 2.65
C THR A 83 6.34 6.77 2.02
N MET A 84 5.92 5.66 2.64
CA MET A 84 4.80 4.83 2.24
C MET A 84 3.48 5.61 2.19
N ASP A 85 3.17 6.40 3.23
CA ASP A 85 1.97 7.24 3.27
C ASP A 85 1.94 8.25 2.12
N ARG A 86 3.05 8.93 1.89
CA ARG A 86 3.17 9.92 0.80
C ARG A 86 2.95 9.28 -0.56
N GLY A 87 3.55 8.11 -0.81
CA GLY A 87 3.36 7.34 -2.04
C GLY A 87 1.90 6.92 -2.24
N MET A 88 1.25 6.39 -1.19
CA MET A 88 -0.15 6.01 -1.21
C MET A 88 -1.07 7.21 -1.51
N ILE A 89 -0.87 8.33 -0.84
CA ILE A 89 -1.65 9.56 -1.03
C ILE A 89 -1.49 10.09 -2.46
N GLN A 90 -0.27 10.10 -3.00
CA GLN A 90 -0.01 10.61 -4.35
C GLN A 90 -0.72 9.83 -5.45
N VAL A 91 -0.86 8.53 -5.29
CA VAL A 91 -1.44 7.65 -6.33
C VAL A 91 -2.93 7.42 -6.09
N ALA A 92 -3.33 7.13 -4.86
CA ALA A 92 -4.67 6.66 -4.52
C ALA A 92 -5.57 7.72 -3.87
N ALA A 93 -5.01 8.80 -3.33
CA ALA A 93 -5.75 9.89 -2.68
C ALA A 93 -5.43 11.26 -3.30
N LYS A 94 -5.66 12.35 -2.60
CA LYS A 94 -5.34 13.70 -3.11
C LYS A 94 -4.56 14.53 -2.10
N ARG A 95 -4.89 14.44 -0.82
CA ARG A 95 -4.31 15.29 0.22
C ARG A 95 -4.47 14.68 1.61
N ALA A 96 -3.46 14.89 2.41
CA ALA A 96 -3.49 14.60 3.84
C ALA A 96 -2.95 15.80 4.63
N SER A 97 -3.23 15.83 5.93
CA SER A 97 -2.69 16.80 6.88
C SER A 97 -2.39 16.09 8.19
N GLU A 98 -1.21 16.34 8.73
CA GLU A 98 -0.88 15.97 10.09
C GLU A 98 -1.68 16.83 11.07
N ILE A 99 -2.08 16.24 12.18
CA ILE A 99 -2.84 16.93 13.23
C ILE A 99 -1.84 17.49 14.24
N HIS A 100 -1.88 18.79 14.41
CA HIS A 100 -1.07 19.51 15.40
C HIS A 100 -1.99 20.31 16.31
N GLY A 101 -1.79 20.26 17.62
CA GLY A 101 -2.46 21.12 18.59
C GLY A 101 -3.29 20.40 19.66
N ASN A 102 -3.81 21.18 20.59
CA ASN A 102 -4.67 20.73 21.68
C ASN A 102 -6.15 20.80 21.30
N SER A 103 -6.94 19.88 21.83
CA SER A 103 -8.36 19.74 21.54
C SER A 103 -9.26 20.71 22.30
N GLU A 104 -10.32 21.18 21.65
CA GLU A 104 -11.54 21.66 22.30
C GLU A 104 -12.65 20.61 22.10
N LEU A 105 -13.60 20.53 23.04
CA LEU A 105 -14.72 19.59 22.95
C LEU A 105 -15.47 19.74 21.63
N PHE A 106 -15.62 18.62 20.91
CA PHE A 106 -16.34 18.54 19.65
C PHE A 106 -17.09 17.20 19.59
N GLU A 107 -18.28 17.21 19.03
CA GLU A 107 -19.05 15.98 18.82
C GLU A 107 -18.50 15.22 17.61
N ILE A 108 -18.16 13.96 17.82
CA ILE A 108 -17.78 13.05 16.74
C ILE A 108 -19.02 12.78 15.87
N PRO A 109 -18.87 12.68 14.52
CA PRO A 109 -19.96 12.26 13.66
C PRO A 109 -20.65 10.98 14.16
N GLU A 110 -21.98 10.94 14.09
CA GLU A 110 -22.78 9.83 14.62
C GLU A 110 -22.42 8.49 13.98
N LYS A 111 -22.22 8.50 12.66
CA LYS A 111 -21.86 7.33 11.90
C LYS A 111 -20.36 7.20 11.78
N GLN A 112 -19.79 6.19 12.43
CA GLN A 112 -18.38 5.87 12.41
C GLN A 112 -18.15 4.55 11.67
N VAL A 113 -17.21 4.55 10.71
CA VAL A 113 -16.82 3.37 9.93
C VAL A 113 -15.36 3.07 10.24
N ASP A 114 -15.13 2.01 11.05
CA ASP A 114 -13.79 1.53 11.38
C ASP A 114 -13.25 0.62 10.28
N LEU A 115 -12.13 1.01 9.69
CA LEU A 115 -11.45 0.31 8.59
C LEU A 115 -10.15 -0.36 9.04
N SER A 116 -9.85 -0.38 10.33
CA SER A 116 -8.57 -0.84 10.87
C SER A 116 -8.22 -2.28 10.48
N GLU A 117 -9.22 -3.17 10.43
CA GLU A 117 -9.05 -4.60 10.17
C GLU A 117 -9.48 -5.06 8.77
N THR A 118 -9.95 -4.15 7.92
CA THR A 118 -10.52 -4.49 6.60
C THR A 118 -9.52 -5.24 5.72
N LEU A 119 -8.22 -4.94 5.84
CA LEU A 119 -7.17 -5.58 5.05
C LEU A 119 -6.90 -7.04 5.43
N ASN A 120 -7.15 -7.43 6.67
CA ASN A 120 -6.89 -8.79 7.14
C ASN A 120 -7.72 -9.82 6.35
N GLY A 121 -8.96 -9.48 6.00
CA GLY A 121 -9.82 -10.33 5.17
C GLY A 121 -9.46 -10.32 3.68
N LEU A 122 -9.06 -9.18 3.13
CA LEU A 122 -8.72 -9.05 1.70
C LEU A 122 -7.45 -9.78 1.31
N THR A 123 -6.44 -9.72 2.16
CA THR A 123 -5.14 -10.31 1.85
C THR A 123 -5.14 -11.83 2.01
N SER A 124 -6.00 -12.40 2.86
CA SER A 124 -6.16 -13.86 2.95
C SER A 124 -6.84 -14.48 1.72
N ALA A 125 -7.73 -13.73 1.05
CA ALA A 125 -8.37 -14.19 -0.18
C ALA A 125 -7.42 -14.20 -1.40
N LEU A 126 -6.23 -13.60 -1.28
CA LEU A 126 -5.22 -13.54 -2.34
C LEU A 126 -4.12 -14.59 -2.18
N GLU A 127 -4.22 -15.49 -1.21
CA GLU A 127 -3.30 -16.61 -1.07
C GLU A 127 -3.56 -17.63 -2.18
N TYR A 128 -2.61 -17.72 -3.09
CA TYR A 128 -2.64 -18.74 -4.14
C TYR A 128 -2.22 -20.09 -3.53
N GLU A 129 -3.10 -21.09 -3.60
CA GLU A 129 -2.87 -22.43 -3.03
C GLU A 129 -1.67 -23.18 -3.66
N ASN A 130 -1.23 -22.76 -4.85
CA ASN A 130 -0.14 -23.40 -5.57
C ASN A 130 1.06 -22.46 -5.69
N HIS A 131 1.94 -22.47 -4.70
CA HIS A 131 3.28 -21.91 -4.86
C HIS A 131 4.04 -22.74 -5.91
N PRO A 132 4.42 -22.17 -7.06
CA PRO A 132 5.35 -22.87 -7.94
C PRO A 132 6.64 -23.06 -7.15
N ARG A 133 6.98 -24.32 -6.88
CA ARG A 133 8.30 -24.64 -6.35
C ARG A 133 9.31 -24.27 -7.43
N SER A 134 10.05 -23.18 -7.21
CA SER A 134 11.00 -22.76 -8.20
C SER A 134 12.25 -23.64 -8.14
N THR A 135 12.54 -24.29 -9.24
CA THR A 135 13.84 -24.91 -9.52
C THR A 135 14.88 -23.87 -9.97
N LEU A 136 14.59 -22.58 -9.77
CA LEU A 136 15.37 -21.44 -10.28
C LEU A 136 16.46 -20.97 -9.31
N ALA A 137 16.73 -21.70 -8.22
CA ALA A 137 17.80 -21.33 -7.30
C ALA A 137 19.13 -21.20 -8.05
N GLY A 138 19.80 -20.06 -7.92
CA GLY A 138 21.07 -19.77 -8.59
C GLY A 138 20.97 -19.31 -10.06
N CYS A 139 19.76 -19.11 -10.60
CA CYS A 139 19.57 -18.54 -11.93
C CYS A 139 19.88 -17.05 -12.00
N ASP A 140 20.09 -16.56 -13.21
CA ASP A 140 20.36 -15.15 -13.48
C ASP A 140 19.07 -14.30 -13.43
N ASP A 141 19.23 -12.97 -13.51
CA ASP A 141 18.13 -12.02 -13.46
C ASP A 141 17.13 -12.20 -14.61
N LYS A 142 17.59 -12.68 -15.79
CA LYS A 142 16.71 -12.94 -16.96
C LYS A 142 15.77 -14.11 -16.69
N ALA A 143 16.26 -15.16 -16.06
CA ALA A 143 15.42 -16.32 -15.70
C ALA A 143 14.35 -15.92 -14.66
N TRP A 144 14.71 -15.13 -13.66
CA TRP A 144 13.75 -14.60 -12.67
C TRP A 144 12.71 -13.67 -13.29
N MET A 145 13.11 -12.81 -14.22
CA MET A 145 12.15 -11.97 -14.95
C MET A 145 11.24 -12.81 -15.85
N ALA A 146 11.78 -13.81 -16.55
CA ALA A 146 10.96 -14.73 -17.35
C ALA A 146 9.93 -15.48 -16.50
N PHE A 147 10.32 -15.87 -15.27
CA PHE A 147 9.40 -16.46 -14.31
C PHE A 147 8.30 -15.46 -13.88
N ALA A 148 8.65 -14.22 -13.56
CA ALA A 148 7.66 -13.19 -13.25
C ALA A 148 6.67 -12.96 -14.40
N VAL A 149 7.16 -12.93 -15.65
CA VAL A 149 6.30 -12.84 -16.85
C VAL A 149 5.37 -14.06 -16.99
N GLN A 150 5.87 -15.28 -16.71
CA GLN A 150 5.03 -16.48 -16.76
C GLN A 150 3.87 -16.42 -15.74
N LEU A 151 4.12 -15.87 -14.55
CA LEU A 151 3.08 -15.69 -13.52
C LEU A 151 1.92 -14.79 -13.96
N THR A 152 2.13 -13.92 -14.96
CA THR A 152 1.05 -13.05 -15.46
C THR A 152 0.09 -13.76 -16.42
N ARG A 153 0.46 -14.90 -16.99
CA ARG A 153 -0.34 -15.60 -18.03
C ARG A 153 -1.77 -15.96 -17.61
N PRO A 154 -2.03 -16.43 -16.37
CA PRO A 154 -3.39 -16.75 -15.94
C PRO A 154 -4.24 -15.52 -15.62
N ILE A 155 -3.67 -14.31 -15.60
CA ILE A 155 -4.44 -13.11 -15.31
C ILE A 155 -5.38 -12.81 -16.46
N GLN A 156 -6.68 -13.06 -16.26
CA GLN A 156 -7.70 -12.66 -17.21
C GLN A 156 -7.96 -11.15 -17.06
N VAL A 157 -7.56 -10.40 -18.08
CA VAL A 157 -7.94 -8.98 -18.19
C VAL A 157 -9.40 -8.92 -18.64
N SER A 158 -10.33 -9.04 -17.71
CA SER A 158 -11.75 -8.92 -18.02
C SER A 158 -12.11 -7.47 -18.27
N ARG A 159 -12.44 -7.13 -19.51
CA ARG A 159 -12.86 -5.79 -19.91
C ARG A 159 -14.36 -5.53 -19.76
N GLU A 160 -15.19 -6.56 -19.64
CA GLU A 160 -16.64 -6.46 -19.85
C GLU A 160 -17.52 -6.48 -18.58
N SER A 161 -17.02 -6.87 -17.44
CA SER A 161 -17.86 -7.04 -16.23
C SER A 161 -17.46 -6.19 -15.02
N GLN A 162 -16.57 -5.20 -15.21
CA GLN A 162 -16.07 -4.41 -14.08
C GLN A 162 -16.64 -2.99 -14.08
N PRO A 163 -17.01 -2.46 -12.91
CA PRO A 163 -17.36 -1.05 -12.79
C PRO A 163 -16.24 -0.18 -13.36
N ALA A 164 -16.60 0.91 -14.04
CA ALA A 164 -15.65 1.85 -14.66
C ALA A 164 -14.53 2.36 -13.74
N LEU A 165 -14.67 2.16 -12.42
CA LEU A 165 -13.70 2.47 -11.37
C LEU A 165 -12.41 1.64 -11.42
N PHE A 166 -12.42 0.44 -12.04
CA PHE A 166 -11.34 -0.55 -11.98
C PHE A 166 -10.81 -0.94 -13.37
N LEU A 167 -10.92 -0.06 -14.33
CA LEU A 167 -10.71 -0.28 -15.76
C LEU A 167 -9.30 -0.74 -16.18
N SER A 168 -8.36 -0.98 -15.31
CA SER A 168 -7.05 -1.47 -15.72
C SER A 168 -6.48 -2.48 -14.74
N ASN A 169 -6.97 -3.69 -14.82
CA ASN A 169 -6.23 -4.81 -14.28
C ASN A 169 -5.10 -5.11 -15.28
N ARG A 170 -3.94 -4.51 -15.09
CA ARG A 170 -2.75 -4.83 -15.87
C ARG A 170 -2.20 -6.18 -15.38
N PRO A 171 -1.76 -7.07 -16.27
CA PRO A 171 -1.13 -8.33 -15.89
C PRO A 171 0.27 -8.05 -15.36
N VAL A 172 0.37 -7.67 -14.09
CA VAL A 172 1.64 -7.41 -13.40
C VAL A 172 1.87 -8.47 -12.33
N ALA A 173 3.10 -8.96 -12.27
CA ALA A 173 3.59 -9.85 -11.23
C ALA A 173 4.84 -9.27 -10.56
N ALA A 174 5.01 -9.55 -9.28
CA ALA A 174 6.20 -9.25 -8.50
C ALA A 174 6.75 -10.53 -7.86
N VAL A 175 8.08 -10.68 -7.85
CA VAL A 175 8.80 -11.85 -7.32
C VAL A 175 9.93 -11.37 -6.46
N LEU A 176 10.01 -11.83 -5.21
CA LEU A 176 11.09 -11.52 -4.27
C LEU A 176 12.03 -12.71 -4.17
N VAL A 177 13.32 -12.43 -4.38
CA VAL A 177 14.39 -13.43 -4.37
C VAL A 177 15.40 -13.04 -3.32
N SER A 178 15.85 -14.03 -2.52
CA SER A 178 16.89 -13.82 -1.51
C SER A 178 18.24 -13.47 -2.14
N LYS A 179 19.16 -12.99 -1.31
CA LYS A 179 20.56 -12.78 -1.72
C LYS A 179 21.24 -14.06 -2.25
N THR A 180 20.77 -15.24 -1.81
CA THR A 180 21.28 -16.55 -2.25
C THR A 180 20.57 -17.10 -3.49
N GLY A 181 19.62 -16.35 -4.06
CA GLY A 181 18.89 -16.75 -5.26
C GLY A 181 17.71 -17.69 -5.00
N GLU A 182 17.13 -17.67 -3.80
CA GLU A 182 15.96 -18.47 -3.44
C GLU A 182 14.67 -17.64 -3.58
N LEU A 183 13.60 -18.23 -4.07
CA LEU A 183 12.28 -17.60 -4.08
C LEU A 183 11.77 -17.42 -2.66
N LEU A 184 11.55 -16.17 -2.25
CA LEU A 184 10.99 -15.84 -0.95
C LEU A 184 9.48 -15.63 -0.99
N GLU A 185 9.00 -14.89 -2.00
CA GLU A 185 7.57 -14.57 -2.16
C GLU A 185 7.28 -14.14 -3.60
N TRP A 186 6.02 -14.25 -4.01
CA TRP A 186 5.53 -13.69 -5.25
C TRP A 186 4.08 -13.25 -5.12
N ALA A 187 3.64 -12.31 -5.93
CA ALA A 187 2.26 -11.88 -5.98
C ALA A 187 1.87 -11.33 -7.35
N LEU A 188 0.57 -11.32 -7.59
CA LEU A 188 -0.04 -10.76 -8.78
C LEU A 188 -0.78 -9.47 -8.46
N ASN A 189 -0.94 -8.63 -9.48
CA ASN A 189 -1.77 -7.45 -9.42
C ASN A 189 -3.26 -7.83 -9.33
N THR A 190 -3.94 -7.35 -8.31
CA THR A 190 -5.38 -7.57 -8.06
C THR A 190 -6.14 -6.25 -7.94
N ASN A 191 -5.66 -5.20 -8.61
CA ASN A 191 -6.20 -3.85 -8.50
C ASN A 191 -7.62 -3.68 -9.08
N ALA A 192 -8.17 -4.71 -9.72
CA ALA A 192 -9.59 -4.77 -10.07
C ALA A 192 -10.49 -4.95 -8.84
N VAL A 193 -9.98 -5.63 -7.81
CA VAL A 193 -10.69 -5.82 -6.54
C VAL A 193 -10.55 -4.58 -5.66
N ASN A 194 -9.34 -4.06 -5.56
CA ASN A 194 -9.03 -2.84 -4.81
C ASN A 194 -7.89 -2.11 -5.49
N LYS A 195 -8.12 -0.86 -5.88
CA LYS A 195 -7.19 -0.07 -6.70
C LYS A 195 -5.77 0.03 -6.14
N THR A 196 -5.59 -0.16 -4.85
CA THR A 196 -4.29 -0.09 -4.19
C THR A 196 -3.52 -1.42 -4.23
N LEU A 197 -4.18 -2.55 -4.55
CA LEU A 197 -3.59 -3.88 -4.51
C LEU A 197 -2.79 -4.19 -5.79
N HIS A 198 -1.70 -3.46 -5.98
CA HIS A 198 -0.69 -3.74 -6.99
C HIS A 198 0.16 -4.96 -6.60
N ALA A 199 0.80 -5.60 -7.56
CA ALA A 199 1.58 -6.81 -7.33
C ALA A 199 2.65 -6.64 -6.24
N GLU A 200 3.36 -5.52 -6.25
CA GLU A 200 4.40 -5.22 -5.27
C GLU A 200 3.83 -5.02 -3.85
N LEU A 201 2.67 -4.33 -3.72
CA LEU A 201 2.01 -4.19 -2.42
C LEU A 201 1.53 -5.52 -1.89
N ASN A 202 0.88 -6.31 -2.75
CA ASN A 202 0.41 -7.64 -2.40
C ASN A 202 1.57 -8.52 -1.93
N LEU A 203 2.72 -8.47 -2.62
CA LEU A 203 3.92 -9.20 -2.24
C LEU A 203 4.43 -8.78 -0.86
N VAL A 204 4.60 -7.47 -0.63
CA VAL A 204 5.11 -6.94 0.64
C VAL A 204 4.21 -7.33 1.81
N GLN A 205 2.89 -7.16 1.64
CA GLN A 205 1.92 -7.48 2.69
C GLN A 205 1.83 -9.00 2.92
N SER A 206 1.90 -9.83 1.86
CA SER A 206 1.94 -11.28 1.97
C SER A 206 3.21 -11.77 2.66
N PHE A 207 4.36 -11.26 2.26
CA PHE A 207 5.65 -11.60 2.89
C PHE A 207 5.62 -11.30 4.39
N TYR A 208 5.19 -10.09 4.78
CA TYR A 208 5.10 -9.74 6.19
C TYR A 208 4.14 -10.64 6.98
N ARG A 209 2.99 -11.01 6.41
CA ARG A 209 2.06 -11.92 7.09
C ARG A 209 2.70 -13.28 7.40
N LYS A 210 3.49 -13.79 6.47
CA LYS A 210 4.16 -15.10 6.60
C LYS A 210 5.33 -15.05 7.57
N PHE A 211 6.19 -14.05 7.43
CA PHE A 211 7.49 -14.02 8.10
C PHE A 211 7.59 -13.04 9.28
N LYS A 212 6.63 -12.11 9.43
CA LYS A 212 6.60 -11.08 10.48
C LYS A 212 7.89 -10.23 10.57
N THR A 213 8.55 -10.03 9.43
CA THR A 213 9.80 -9.27 9.30
C THR A 213 9.78 -8.39 8.07
N LYS A 214 10.70 -7.44 7.99
CA LYS A 214 10.95 -6.63 6.80
C LYS A 214 11.51 -7.48 5.66
N LEU A 215 11.46 -6.95 4.44
CA LEU A 215 12.11 -7.56 3.27
C LEU A 215 13.62 -7.59 3.52
N PRO A 216 14.28 -8.78 3.38
CA PRO A 216 15.68 -8.94 3.77
C PRO A 216 16.62 -8.08 2.95
N ALA A 217 17.65 -7.52 3.58
CA ALA A 217 18.71 -6.78 2.91
C ALA A 217 19.45 -7.65 1.89
N GLY A 218 19.79 -7.07 0.73
CA GLY A 218 20.42 -7.76 -0.38
C GLY A 218 19.52 -8.65 -1.21
N SER A 219 18.21 -8.66 -0.93
CA SER A 219 17.23 -9.30 -1.79
C SER A 219 17.04 -8.56 -3.11
N LYS A 220 16.55 -9.27 -4.12
CA LYS A 220 16.13 -8.70 -5.41
C LYS A 220 14.63 -8.85 -5.58
N LEU A 221 13.98 -7.79 -6.01
CA LEU A 221 12.58 -7.82 -6.40
C LEU A 221 12.48 -7.65 -7.92
N PHE A 222 11.90 -8.63 -8.58
CA PHE A 222 11.58 -8.61 -10.00
C PHE A 222 10.11 -8.25 -10.17
N THR A 223 9.81 -7.23 -10.96
CA THR A 223 8.44 -6.86 -11.31
C THR A 223 8.32 -6.67 -12.82
N THR A 224 7.23 -7.14 -13.40
CA THR A 224 7.06 -7.08 -14.86
C THR A 224 6.84 -5.65 -15.37
N LEU A 225 6.42 -4.73 -14.50
CA LEU A 225 6.22 -3.32 -14.81
C LEU A 225 6.95 -2.44 -13.78
N LYS A 226 7.51 -1.30 -14.21
CA LYS A 226 8.15 -0.33 -13.31
C LYS A 226 7.24 0.09 -12.17
N PRO A 227 7.70 0.03 -10.91
CA PRO A 227 6.90 0.39 -9.76
C PRO A 227 6.42 1.85 -9.79
N CYS A 228 5.15 2.06 -9.52
CA CYS A 228 4.62 3.41 -9.31
C CYS A 228 5.05 3.97 -7.95
N LYS A 229 4.80 5.28 -7.70
CA LYS A 229 5.15 5.96 -6.45
C LYS A 229 4.63 5.25 -5.20
N MET A 230 3.42 4.69 -5.25
CA MET A 230 2.82 3.94 -4.15
C MET A 230 3.62 2.66 -3.87
N CYS A 231 3.89 1.85 -4.92
CA CYS A 231 4.65 0.61 -4.82
C CYS A 231 6.09 0.87 -4.37
N ALA A 232 6.75 1.84 -5.00
CA ALA A 232 8.12 2.21 -4.68
C ALA A 232 8.27 2.68 -3.23
N ALA A 233 7.33 3.48 -2.74
CA ALA A 233 7.35 3.97 -1.37
C ALA A 233 7.08 2.86 -0.35
N MET A 234 6.16 1.93 -0.64
CA MET A 234 5.91 0.76 0.18
C MET A 234 7.14 -0.14 0.28
N LEU A 235 7.77 -0.46 -0.86
CA LEU A 235 8.98 -1.27 -0.91
C LEU A 235 10.13 -0.62 -0.13
N PHE A 236 10.29 0.70 -0.26
CA PHE A 236 11.33 1.45 0.45
C PHE A 236 11.17 1.35 1.97
N ASP A 237 9.97 1.58 2.51
CA ASP A 237 9.74 1.53 3.96
C ASP A 237 9.70 0.09 4.51
N ALA A 238 9.29 -0.89 3.68
CA ALA A 238 9.22 -2.30 4.07
C ALA A 238 10.56 -3.04 4.01
N ALA A 239 11.54 -2.54 3.26
CA ALA A 239 12.84 -3.18 3.14
C ALA A 239 13.76 -2.85 4.31
N GLU A 240 14.63 -3.80 4.66
CA GLU A 240 15.73 -3.55 5.58
C GLU A 240 16.79 -2.69 4.93
N ASP A 241 17.39 -1.81 5.74
CA ASP A 241 18.64 -1.12 5.43
C ASP A 241 18.71 -0.36 4.08
N MET A 242 17.59 0.23 3.64
CA MET A 242 17.53 0.99 2.38
C MET A 242 18.50 2.20 2.33
N ARG A 243 19.08 2.59 3.46
CA ARG A 243 20.10 3.64 3.50
C ARG A 243 21.50 3.15 3.15
N ASN A 244 21.71 1.83 3.15
CA ASN A 244 22.97 1.19 2.80
C ASN A 244 22.89 0.60 1.39
N PHE A 245 23.32 1.37 0.39
CA PHE A 245 23.28 1.01 -1.03
C PHE A 245 23.95 -0.34 -1.39
N LYS A 246 24.89 -0.81 -0.56
CA LYS A 246 25.61 -2.07 -0.82
C LYS A 246 24.79 -3.31 -0.51
N VAL A 247 23.80 -3.18 0.37
CA VAL A 247 22.98 -4.30 0.87
C VAL A 247 21.47 -4.03 0.77
N ALA A 248 21.09 -2.90 0.19
CA ALA A 248 19.70 -2.54 0.00
C ALA A 248 18.96 -3.53 -0.92
N LEU A 249 17.62 -3.50 -0.86
CA LEU A 249 16.77 -4.17 -1.84
C LEU A 249 17.04 -3.59 -3.24
N GLU A 250 17.40 -4.44 -4.20
CA GLU A 250 17.47 -4.07 -5.62
C GLU A 250 16.15 -4.38 -6.31
N VAL A 251 15.61 -3.42 -7.07
CA VAL A 251 14.38 -3.61 -7.85
C VAL A 251 14.70 -3.66 -9.33
N ILE A 252 14.28 -4.74 -9.99
CA ILE A 252 14.52 -5.01 -11.42
C ILE A 252 13.15 -5.08 -12.09
N TYR A 253 12.92 -4.24 -13.10
CA TYR A 253 11.65 -4.21 -13.83
C TYR A 253 11.81 -4.56 -15.32
N GLY A 254 10.79 -5.21 -15.88
CA GLY A 254 10.78 -5.61 -17.29
C GLY A 254 10.39 -4.45 -18.21
N GLU A 255 9.19 -3.91 -18.04
CA GLU A 255 8.64 -2.83 -18.87
C GLU A 255 8.69 -1.49 -18.13
N ASP A 256 9.05 -0.42 -18.84
CA ASP A 256 8.96 0.94 -18.32
C ASP A 256 7.51 1.42 -18.27
N ASP A 257 7.15 2.22 -17.27
CA ASP A 257 5.88 2.94 -17.22
C ASP A 257 6.16 4.43 -17.46
N PRO A 258 5.81 4.96 -18.65
CA PRO A 258 6.04 6.38 -18.97
C PRO A 258 5.12 7.32 -18.19
N GLY A 259 4.16 6.79 -17.42
CA GLY A 259 3.20 7.56 -16.64
C GLY A 259 3.82 8.41 -15.54
N PRO A 260 3.18 9.50 -15.13
CA PRO A 260 3.72 10.42 -14.11
C PRO A 260 3.85 9.76 -12.73
N ASN A 261 3.11 8.67 -12.49
CA ASN A 261 3.17 7.93 -11.23
C ASN A 261 4.40 7.02 -11.11
N ALA A 262 5.13 6.75 -12.19
CA ALA A 262 6.34 5.93 -12.18
C ALA A 262 7.64 6.77 -12.31
N ARG A 263 7.54 8.10 -12.17
CA ARG A 263 8.69 9.02 -12.21
C ARG A 263 8.99 9.58 -10.83
N ASN A 264 10.26 9.86 -10.54
CA ASN A 264 10.72 10.42 -9.26
C ASN A 264 10.17 9.60 -8.07
N THR A 265 10.41 8.30 -8.12
CA THR A 265 9.94 7.37 -7.08
C THR A 265 10.97 7.25 -5.95
N ALA A 266 10.55 6.72 -4.80
CA ALA A 266 11.45 6.47 -3.68
C ALA A 266 12.56 5.45 -4.00
N LEU A 267 12.42 4.68 -5.08
CA LEU A 267 13.37 3.65 -5.51
C LEU A 267 14.27 4.08 -6.66
N GLU A 268 14.34 5.36 -7.03
CA GLU A 268 15.03 5.79 -8.24
C GLU A 268 16.50 5.33 -8.30
N ASN A 269 17.18 5.29 -7.15
CA ASN A 269 18.56 4.82 -7.02
C ASN A 269 18.70 3.31 -6.75
N PHE A 270 17.60 2.57 -6.64
CA PHE A 270 17.54 1.15 -6.28
C PHE A 270 16.87 0.30 -7.35
N GLN A 271 16.53 0.88 -8.48
CA GLN A 271 15.79 0.21 -9.55
C GLN A 271 16.53 0.31 -10.89
N ARG A 272 16.41 -0.75 -11.69
CA ARG A 272 16.90 -0.78 -13.07
C ARG A 272 15.97 -1.59 -13.96
N GLN A 273 15.99 -1.27 -15.25
CA GLN A 273 15.37 -2.07 -16.30
C GLN A 273 16.26 -3.26 -16.67
N LEU A 274 15.65 -4.41 -16.96
CA LEU A 274 16.36 -5.60 -17.43
C LEU A 274 16.56 -5.55 -18.94
#